data_993522d934ded0e8a6db2b47a39e11b4
#
_entry.id   993522d934ded0e8a6db2b47a39e11b4
#
_cell.length_a   1.000
_cell.length_b   1.000
_cell.length_c   1.000
_cell.angle_alpha   90.00
_cell.angle_beta   90.00
_cell.angle_gamma   90.00
#
_symmetry.space_group_name_H-M   'P 1'
#
loop_
_entity.id
_entity.type
_entity.pdbx_description
1 polymer ?
#
loop_
_entity_poly.entity_id
_entity_poly.type
_entity_poly.pdbx_seq_one_letter_code
_entity_poly.pdbx_strand_id
1 'polypeptide(L)'
;IIWLMVLVMLGTLAQKDMGLFAAQNKYFSSWIIWFYFLPMPGGRLTLIIISINLCFFFFNKNIWKIKKLGIIILHFGGVLLLFGGGLTSMFSSEGNMVIEEGAQSNHVEDYHLMELAVINTSAAGFDEFTIFDQPLLKRNQLLRHANLNFEIEILNYLENCEPARRTSPAGIQYKGMLKNFMLNELIPEKEDNWNRPGLIYQINNTGTRADGMYGIFLGQSVSQTVSINDKDFTIILRRKRTYLPFSIELLDFKKILHPGTDIPKSFSSEINLIENGAVRKVLIQMNEPLRHKGYTFFQSSFIEGPNSETTVLAVVKNYGRLFPYISSIIMCIGLLFHLSQKLPDLFRKSKEKIAV
;
A
#
# COMPACT_ATOMS: atom_id res chain seq x y z
N ILE A 1 -18.55 -15.24 -13.71
CA ILE A 1 -17.90 -14.34 -14.67
C ILE A 1 -18.74 -13.09 -14.89
N ILE A 2 -20.06 -13.20 -15.27
CA ILE A 2 -20.93 -12.02 -15.51
C ILE A 2 -20.90 -11.06 -14.30
N TRP A 3 -21.04 -11.58 -13.09
CA TRP A 3 -20.98 -10.77 -11.88
C TRP A 3 -19.61 -10.07 -11.70
N LEU A 4 -18.51 -10.74 -12.03
CA LEU A 4 -17.19 -10.10 -12.02
C LEU A 4 -17.10 -8.93 -13.00
N MET A 5 -17.69 -9.06 -14.20
CA MET A 5 -17.76 -7.96 -15.18
C MET A 5 -18.58 -6.78 -14.62
N VAL A 6 -19.71 -7.07 -13.95
CA VAL A 6 -20.51 -6.03 -13.27
C VAL A 6 -19.71 -5.34 -12.18
N LEU A 7 -18.95 -6.09 -11.35
CA LEU A 7 -18.10 -5.53 -10.33
C LEU A 7 -17.01 -4.60 -10.91
N VAL A 8 -16.38 -5.02 -12.00
CA VAL A 8 -15.36 -4.18 -12.69
C VAL A 8 -16.01 -2.90 -13.20
N MET A 9 -17.17 -2.98 -13.82
CA MET A 9 -17.91 -1.81 -14.30
C MET A 9 -18.29 -0.87 -13.15
N LEU A 10 -18.89 -1.39 -12.08
CA LEU A 10 -19.26 -0.60 -10.91
C LEU A 10 -18.06 0.05 -10.23
N GLY A 11 -16.96 -0.70 -10.06
CA GLY A 11 -15.73 -0.18 -9.49
C GLY A 11 -15.11 0.93 -10.34
N THR A 12 -15.11 0.76 -11.67
CA THR A 12 -14.60 1.77 -12.61
C THR A 12 -15.45 3.05 -12.58
N LEU A 13 -16.78 2.94 -12.54
CA LEU A 13 -17.64 4.11 -12.43
C LEU A 13 -17.48 4.82 -11.07
N ALA A 14 -17.35 4.05 -10.00
CA ALA A 14 -17.18 4.58 -8.64
C ALA A 14 -15.88 5.36 -8.44
N GLN A 15 -14.81 5.04 -9.19
CA GLN A 15 -13.54 5.78 -9.13
C GLN A 15 -13.71 7.27 -9.41
N LYS A 16 -14.65 7.64 -10.28
CA LYS A 16 -14.94 9.04 -10.60
C LYS A 16 -15.39 9.84 -9.36
N ASP A 17 -16.13 9.20 -8.45
CA ASP A 17 -16.74 9.89 -7.31
C ASP A 17 -15.94 9.76 -6.03
N MET A 18 -15.38 8.58 -5.74
CA MET A 18 -14.69 8.29 -4.47
C MET A 18 -13.17 8.07 -4.60
N GLY A 19 -12.61 8.17 -5.80
CA GLY A 19 -11.18 7.92 -6.05
C GLY A 19 -10.84 6.43 -6.20
N LEU A 20 -9.60 6.17 -6.65
CA LEU A 20 -9.13 4.82 -6.99
C LEU A 20 -9.06 3.91 -5.76
N PHE A 21 -8.41 4.38 -4.70
CA PHE A 21 -8.16 3.58 -3.50
C PHE A 21 -9.46 3.16 -2.79
N ALA A 22 -10.37 4.11 -2.58
CA ALA A 22 -11.66 3.84 -1.94
C ALA A 22 -12.53 2.89 -2.79
N ALA A 23 -12.55 3.08 -4.12
CA ALA A 23 -13.27 2.19 -5.03
C ALA A 23 -12.67 0.78 -5.03
N GLN A 24 -11.34 0.65 -5.03
CA GLN A 24 -10.65 -0.64 -4.95
C GLN A 24 -10.99 -1.38 -3.65
N ASN A 25 -10.97 -0.69 -2.53
CA ASN A 25 -11.30 -1.29 -1.24
C ASN A 25 -12.77 -1.72 -1.18
N LYS A 26 -13.69 -0.87 -1.64
CA LYS A 26 -15.13 -1.14 -1.58
C LYS A 26 -15.56 -2.29 -2.51
N TYR A 27 -15.08 -2.33 -3.75
CA TYR A 27 -15.56 -3.28 -4.76
C TYR A 27 -14.68 -4.53 -4.90
N PHE A 28 -13.34 -4.36 -4.88
CA PHE A 28 -12.43 -5.46 -5.19
C PHE A 28 -11.81 -6.12 -3.95
N SER A 29 -11.56 -5.36 -2.88
CA SER A 29 -10.97 -5.88 -1.65
C SER A 29 -11.99 -6.28 -0.59
N SER A 30 -13.29 -6.08 -0.83
CA SER A 30 -14.36 -6.42 0.09
C SER A 30 -14.81 -7.88 -0.03
N TRP A 31 -15.38 -8.40 1.05
CA TRP A 31 -16.06 -9.70 1.07
C TRP A 31 -17.49 -9.58 0.57
N ILE A 32 -18.23 -8.56 1.06
CA ILE A 32 -19.63 -8.30 0.77
C ILE A 32 -19.78 -6.82 0.41
N ILE A 33 -20.56 -6.55 -0.62
CA ILE A 33 -20.97 -5.22 -1.03
C ILE A 33 -22.48 -5.11 -0.84
N TRP A 34 -22.90 -4.06 -0.16
CA TRP A 34 -24.32 -3.77 -0.02
C TRP A 34 -24.81 -2.96 -1.23
N PHE A 35 -25.73 -3.53 -1.97
CA PHE A 35 -26.43 -2.83 -3.04
C PHE A 35 -27.86 -2.52 -2.54
N TYR A 36 -28.05 -1.31 -2.04
CA TYR A 36 -29.19 -0.92 -1.20
C TYR A 36 -29.30 -1.85 0.02
N PHE A 37 -30.31 -2.72 0.06
CA PHE A 37 -30.54 -3.70 1.14
C PHE A 37 -30.07 -5.12 0.76
N LEU A 38 -29.57 -5.33 -0.44
CA LEU A 38 -29.18 -6.66 -0.93
C LEU A 38 -27.66 -6.86 -0.74
N PRO A 39 -27.24 -7.86 0.06
CA PRO A 39 -25.84 -8.22 0.16
C PRO A 39 -25.40 -8.99 -1.09
N MET A 40 -24.37 -8.49 -1.77
CA MET A 40 -23.80 -9.09 -2.96
C MET A 40 -22.34 -9.48 -2.69
N PRO A 41 -21.80 -10.53 -3.32
CA PRO A 41 -20.41 -10.92 -3.13
C PRO A 41 -19.47 -9.83 -3.65
N GLY A 42 -18.57 -9.36 -2.80
CA GLY A 42 -17.47 -8.46 -3.17
C GLY A 42 -16.41 -9.18 -4.00
N GLY A 43 -15.38 -8.46 -4.41
CA GLY A 43 -14.34 -8.98 -5.28
C GLY A 43 -13.61 -10.20 -4.70
N ARG A 44 -13.21 -10.15 -3.42
CA ARG A 44 -12.55 -11.30 -2.76
C ARG A 44 -13.40 -12.54 -2.76
N LEU A 45 -14.66 -12.44 -2.32
CA LEU A 45 -15.58 -13.58 -2.29
C LEU A 45 -15.86 -14.11 -3.70
N THR A 46 -16.06 -13.22 -4.67
CA THR A 46 -16.28 -13.59 -6.09
C THR A 46 -15.10 -14.38 -6.65
N LEU A 47 -13.86 -13.92 -6.42
CA LEU A 47 -12.64 -14.60 -6.89
C LEU A 47 -12.45 -15.97 -6.22
N ILE A 48 -12.78 -16.10 -4.94
CA ILE A 48 -12.75 -17.39 -4.24
C ILE A 48 -13.78 -18.36 -4.84
N ILE A 49 -15.01 -17.92 -5.09
CA ILE A 49 -16.04 -18.75 -5.72
C ILE A 49 -15.58 -19.19 -7.12
N ILE A 50 -15.00 -18.30 -7.91
CA ILE A 50 -14.45 -18.64 -9.23
C ILE A 50 -13.32 -19.65 -9.10
N SER A 51 -12.40 -19.47 -8.13
CA SER A 51 -11.29 -20.39 -7.88
C SER A 51 -11.77 -21.78 -7.50
N ILE A 52 -12.74 -21.87 -6.60
CA ILE A 52 -13.37 -23.13 -6.20
C ILE A 52 -14.04 -23.81 -7.42
N ASN A 53 -14.83 -23.07 -8.18
CA ASN A 53 -15.48 -23.58 -9.40
C ASN A 53 -14.44 -24.11 -10.40
N LEU A 54 -13.35 -23.39 -10.61
CA LEU A 54 -12.28 -23.78 -11.51
C LEU A 54 -11.54 -25.03 -11.02
N CYS A 55 -11.34 -25.17 -9.69
CA CYS A 55 -10.76 -26.38 -9.10
C CYS A 55 -11.69 -27.58 -9.23
N PHE A 56 -13.02 -27.40 -9.10
CA PHE A 56 -13.99 -28.49 -9.29
C PHE A 56 -13.95 -29.08 -10.68
N PHE A 57 -13.52 -28.33 -11.71
CA PHE A 57 -13.31 -28.86 -13.03
C PHE A 57 -12.40 -30.08 -13.02
N PHE A 58 -11.33 -30.09 -12.20
CA PHE A 58 -10.34 -31.19 -12.15
C PHE A 58 -10.87 -32.47 -11.48
N PHE A 59 -11.97 -32.42 -10.71
CA PHE A 59 -12.59 -33.59 -10.10
C PHE A 59 -13.44 -34.39 -11.08
N ASN A 60 -13.71 -33.86 -12.27
CA ASN A 60 -14.50 -34.57 -13.28
C ASN A 60 -13.61 -35.59 -14.00
N LYS A 61 -13.79 -36.90 -13.74
CA LYS A 61 -13.03 -38.00 -14.36
C LYS A 61 -13.04 -38.00 -15.88
N ASN A 62 -14.07 -37.44 -16.52
CA ASN A 62 -14.22 -37.41 -17.99
C ASN A 62 -13.33 -36.38 -18.68
N ILE A 63 -12.64 -35.50 -17.95
CA ILE A 63 -11.70 -34.51 -18.53
C ILE A 63 -10.31 -35.10 -18.74
N TRP A 64 -9.91 -36.11 -17.96
CA TRP A 64 -8.58 -36.71 -17.96
C TRP A 64 -8.37 -37.63 -19.19
N LYS A 65 -8.66 -37.10 -20.38
CA LYS A 65 -8.45 -37.76 -21.67
C LYS A 65 -7.45 -36.94 -22.49
N ILE A 66 -6.55 -37.62 -23.24
CA ILE A 66 -5.55 -36.99 -24.08
C ILE A 66 -6.16 -35.93 -25.02
N LYS A 67 -7.36 -36.20 -25.56
CA LYS A 67 -8.12 -35.24 -26.42
C LYS A 67 -8.56 -33.96 -25.70
N LYS A 68 -8.45 -33.89 -24.39
CA LYS A 68 -8.81 -32.71 -23.57
C LYS A 68 -7.61 -32.09 -22.85
N LEU A 69 -6.39 -32.55 -23.15
CA LEU A 69 -5.19 -32.11 -22.47
C LEU A 69 -4.98 -30.59 -22.58
N GLY A 70 -5.22 -29.99 -23.74
CA GLY A 70 -5.13 -28.55 -23.92
C GLY A 70 -6.05 -27.75 -22.99
N ILE A 71 -7.29 -28.24 -22.78
CA ILE A 71 -8.25 -27.59 -21.84
C ILE A 71 -7.76 -27.77 -20.39
N ILE A 72 -7.21 -28.92 -20.02
CA ILE A 72 -6.67 -29.16 -18.69
C ILE A 72 -5.52 -28.20 -18.39
N ILE A 73 -4.57 -28.04 -19.31
CA ILE A 73 -3.44 -27.12 -19.17
C ILE A 73 -3.94 -25.67 -19.05
N LEU A 74 -4.92 -25.27 -19.86
CA LEU A 74 -5.49 -23.94 -19.82
C LEU A 74 -6.12 -23.63 -18.44
N HIS A 75 -6.93 -24.55 -17.91
CA HIS A 75 -7.55 -24.40 -16.60
C HIS A 75 -6.54 -24.40 -15.45
N PHE A 76 -5.48 -25.24 -15.57
CA PHE A 76 -4.40 -25.22 -14.59
C PHE A 76 -3.67 -23.88 -14.56
N GLY A 77 -3.36 -23.29 -15.73
CA GLY A 77 -2.82 -21.93 -15.80
C GLY A 77 -3.75 -20.90 -15.16
N GLY A 78 -5.08 -21.03 -15.37
CA GLY A 78 -6.07 -20.16 -14.74
C GLY A 78 -6.10 -20.28 -13.20
N VAL A 79 -6.03 -21.50 -12.65
CA VAL A 79 -5.93 -21.73 -11.20
C VAL A 79 -4.64 -21.10 -10.64
N LEU A 80 -3.53 -21.31 -11.34
CA LEU A 80 -2.23 -20.75 -10.93
C LEU A 80 -2.23 -19.22 -10.95
N LEU A 81 -2.90 -18.59 -11.92
CA LEU A 81 -3.07 -17.13 -11.99
C LEU A 81 -3.86 -16.60 -10.79
N LEU A 82 -4.99 -17.23 -10.48
CA LEU A 82 -5.82 -16.84 -9.34
C LEU A 82 -5.10 -17.05 -8.01
N PHE A 83 -4.34 -18.14 -7.87
CA PHE A 83 -3.52 -18.41 -6.70
C PHE A 83 -2.44 -17.33 -6.52
N GLY A 84 -1.72 -16.97 -7.59
CA GLY A 84 -0.72 -15.90 -7.57
C GLY A 84 -1.33 -14.54 -7.22
N GLY A 85 -2.52 -14.23 -7.74
CA GLY A 85 -3.29 -13.03 -7.38
C GLY A 85 -3.67 -13.02 -5.90
N GLY A 86 -4.08 -14.17 -5.36
CA GLY A 86 -4.35 -14.35 -3.93
C GLY A 86 -3.12 -14.09 -3.05
N LEU A 87 -1.96 -14.65 -3.42
CA LEU A 87 -0.69 -14.38 -2.72
C LEU A 87 -0.32 -12.91 -2.75
N THR A 88 -0.46 -12.25 -3.91
CA THR A 88 -0.23 -10.81 -4.03
C THR A 88 -1.17 -10.04 -3.12
N SER A 89 -2.46 -10.33 -3.14
CA SER A 89 -3.45 -9.61 -2.31
C SER A 89 -3.23 -9.76 -0.80
N MET A 90 -2.62 -10.88 -0.36
CA MET A 90 -2.43 -11.16 1.07
C MET A 90 -1.07 -10.71 1.60
N PHE A 91 -0.03 -10.76 0.78
CA PHE A 91 1.36 -10.62 1.24
C PHE A 91 2.17 -9.55 0.51
N SER A 92 1.59 -8.83 -0.46
CA SER A 92 2.31 -7.70 -1.05
C SER A 92 2.25 -6.48 -0.14
N SER A 93 3.31 -5.70 -0.16
CA SER A 93 3.37 -4.37 0.43
C SER A 93 3.97 -3.40 -0.58
N GLU A 94 3.44 -2.18 -0.59
CA GLU A 94 3.84 -1.12 -1.50
C GLU A 94 4.00 0.18 -0.72
N GLY A 95 4.95 1.00 -1.12
CA GLY A 95 5.18 2.27 -0.47
C GLY A 95 6.28 3.07 -1.15
N ASN A 96 6.64 4.17 -0.55
CA ASN A 96 7.71 5.04 -1.01
C ASN A 96 8.92 4.98 -0.08
N MET A 97 10.11 5.11 -0.67
CA MET A 97 11.33 5.44 0.04
C MET A 97 11.82 6.78 -0.49
N VAL A 98 11.86 7.77 0.38
CA VAL A 98 12.30 9.14 0.07
C VAL A 98 13.70 9.32 0.63
N ILE A 99 14.66 9.71 -0.23
CA ILE A 99 16.06 9.85 0.15
C ILE A 99 16.61 11.15 -0.46
N GLU A 100 17.11 12.03 0.37
CA GLU A 100 17.83 13.24 -0.03
C GLU A 100 19.28 12.88 -0.42
N GLU A 101 19.88 13.62 -1.33
CA GLU A 101 21.29 13.41 -1.71
C GLU A 101 22.22 13.49 -0.49
N GLY A 102 23.11 12.50 -0.38
CA GLY A 102 24.00 12.33 0.75
C GLY A 102 23.35 11.69 1.99
N ALA A 103 22.03 11.47 1.98
CA ALA A 103 21.32 10.83 3.08
C ALA A 103 21.13 9.32 2.86
N GLN A 104 20.85 8.61 3.95
CA GLN A 104 20.63 7.16 3.98
C GLN A 104 19.25 6.85 4.56
N SER A 105 18.56 5.88 3.98
CA SER A 105 17.28 5.37 4.48
C SER A 105 17.27 3.84 4.55
N ASN A 106 16.61 3.29 5.57
CA ASN A 106 16.39 1.86 5.74
C ASN A 106 14.93 1.49 5.95
N HIS A 107 14.00 2.38 5.60
CA HIS A 107 12.57 2.12 5.74
C HIS A 107 11.78 2.54 4.51
N VAL A 108 10.64 1.89 4.34
CA VAL A 108 9.64 2.19 3.32
C VAL A 108 8.40 2.71 4.02
N GLU A 109 7.85 3.81 3.55
CA GLU A 109 6.60 4.40 4.03
C GLU A 109 5.44 3.90 3.16
N ASP A 110 4.41 3.33 3.80
CA ASP A 110 3.20 2.84 3.13
C ASP A 110 2.45 4.00 2.44
N TYR A 111 1.79 3.72 1.32
CA TYR A 111 1.04 4.75 0.59
C TYR A 111 -0.20 5.24 1.34
N HIS A 112 -0.85 4.37 2.11
CA HIS A 112 -2.19 4.59 2.63
C HIS A 112 -2.30 4.42 4.14
N LEU A 113 -1.51 3.50 4.71
CA LEU A 113 -1.62 3.17 6.12
C LEU A 113 -0.88 4.17 6.99
N MET A 114 -1.50 4.51 8.11
CA MET A 114 -0.95 5.39 9.14
C MET A 114 -0.53 4.60 10.37
N GLU A 115 0.38 5.15 11.15
CA GLU A 115 0.75 4.66 12.48
C GLU A 115 0.93 5.83 13.44
N LEU A 116 0.60 5.59 14.70
CA LEU A 116 0.94 6.48 15.81
C LEU A 116 2.24 5.96 16.42
N ALA A 117 3.32 6.73 16.30
CA ALA A 117 4.60 6.43 16.91
C ALA A 117 4.77 7.25 18.18
N VAL A 118 5.02 6.57 19.31
CA VAL A 118 5.41 7.14 20.60
C VAL A 118 6.89 6.82 20.80
N ILE A 119 7.72 7.83 20.76
CA ILE A 119 9.18 7.71 20.78
C ILE A 119 9.69 8.20 22.13
N ASN A 120 10.30 7.33 22.90
CA ASN A 120 11.01 7.70 24.11
C ASN A 120 12.43 8.14 23.73
N THR A 121 12.69 9.43 23.87
CA THR A 121 13.99 10.06 23.52
C THR A 121 14.90 10.28 24.73
N SER A 122 14.54 9.74 25.89
CA SER A 122 15.27 9.97 27.15
C SER A 122 16.52 9.11 27.30
N ALA A 123 16.67 8.03 26.51
CA ALA A 123 17.82 7.15 26.59
C ALA A 123 19.01 7.72 25.79
N ALA A 124 20.21 7.74 26.39
CA ALA A 124 21.41 8.16 25.68
C ALA A 124 21.80 7.13 24.61
N GLY A 125 21.79 7.53 23.35
CA GLY A 125 22.32 6.74 22.23
C GLY A 125 21.32 5.88 21.46
N PHE A 126 20.06 5.77 21.87
CA PHE A 126 19.00 5.12 21.09
C PHE A 126 17.62 5.66 21.44
N ASP A 127 16.73 5.65 20.48
CA ASP A 127 15.31 5.95 20.65
C ASP A 127 14.51 4.66 20.78
N GLU A 128 13.60 4.62 21.74
CA GLU A 128 12.67 3.49 21.92
C GLU A 128 11.32 3.82 21.30
N PHE A 129 10.89 3.01 20.32
CA PHE A 129 9.66 3.20 19.59
C PHE A 129 8.56 2.28 20.12
N THR A 130 7.41 2.86 20.46
CA THR A 130 6.15 2.14 20.65
C THR A 130 5.19 2.56 19.54
N ILE A 131 4.75 1.59 18.72
CA ILE A 131 3.98 1.86 17.50
C ILE A 131 2.59 1.27 17.62
N PHE A 132 1.58 2.05 17.26
CA PHE A 132 0.19 1.63 17.16
C PHE A 132 -0.29 1.77 15.73
N ASP A 133 -0.66 0.64 15.11
CA ASP A 133 -1.15 0.58 13.74
C ASP A 133 -2.52 1.26 13.58
N GLN A 134 -2.81 1.79 12.40
CA GLN A 134 -4.06 2.49 12.07
C GLN A 134 -5.36 1.78 12.51
N PRO A 135 -5.51 0.43 12.43
CA PRO A 135 -6.71 -0.23 12.92
C PRO A 135 -7.01 -0.01 14.41
N LEU A 136 -6.01 0.36 15.21
CA LEU A 136 -6.13 0.70 16.63
C LEU A 136 -6.47 2.18 16.86
N LEU A 137 -6.35 3.05 15.86
CA LEU A 137 -6.61 4.48 15.95
C LEU A 137 -8.08 4.81 15.75
N LYS A 138 -8.99 4.02 16.34
CA LYS A 138 -10.42 4.21 16.24
C LYS A 138 -10.95 4.98 17.45
N ARG A 139 -12.03 5.72 17.26
CA ARG A 139 -12.69 6.46 18.31
C ARG A 139 -13.01 5.60 19.52
N ASN A 140 -12.73 6.10 20.71
CA ASN A 140 -12.89 5.46 22.02
C ASN A 140 -12.00 4.22 22.22
N GLN A 141 -10.94 4.07 21.41
CA GLN A 141 -9.95 3.01 21.62
C GLN A 141 -8.92 3.46 22.64
N LEU A 142 -8.67 2.63 23.65
CA LEU A 142 -7.65 2.83 24.66
C LEU A 142 -6.38 2.06 24.26
N LEU A 143 -5.29 2.79 24.08
CA LEU A 143 -3.98 2.26 23.75
C LEU A 143 -3.14 2.10 25.00
N ARG A 144 -2.66 0.89 25.26
CA ARG A 144 -1.75 0.52 26.34
C ARG A 144 -0.59 -0.28 25.82
N HIS A 145 0.59 -0.06 26.35
CA HIS A 145 1.76 -0.87 26.03
C HIS A 145 2.67 -0.98 27.26
N ALA A 146 3.39 -2.09 27.39
CA ALA A 146 4.26 -2.33 28.57
C ALA A 146 5.38 -1.28 28.72
N ASN A 147 5.82 -0.68 27.63
CA ASN A 147 6.87 0.36 27.63
C ASN A 147 6.34 1.76 27.95
N LEU A 148 5.01 1.92 28.07
CA LEU A 148 4.37 3.19 28.40
C LEU A 148 3.77 3.11 29.81
N ASN A 149 4.15 4.04 30.66
CA ASN A 149 3.60 4.21 32.01
C ASN A 149 2.37 5.14 32.05
N PHE A 150 1.73 5.34 30.91
CA PHE A 150 0.52 6.13 30.71
C PHE A 150 -0.36 5.50 29.64
N GLU A 151 -1.57 5.97 29.51
CA GLU A 151 -2.56 5.48 28.56
C GLU A 151 -2.89 6.57 27.55
N ILE A 152 -3.14 6.17 26.29
CA ILE A 152 -3.60 7.06 25.23
C ILE A 152 -4.99 6.63 24.80
N GLU A 153 -5.98 7.49 24.98
CA GLU A 153 -7.34 7.28 24.50
C GLU A 153 -7.56 8.06 23.20
N ILE A 154 -7.97 7.36 22.15
CA ILE A 154 -8.27 7.98 20.87
C ILE A 154 -9.68 8.60 20.94
N LEU A 155 -9.77 9.91 20.85
CA LEU A 155 -11.03 10.61 20.85
C LEU A 155 -11.64 10.73 19.45
N ASN A 156 -10.80 11.04 18.45
CA ASN A 156 -11.24 11.09 17.06
C ASN A 156 -10.05 10.86 16.10
N TYR A 157 -10.29 10.09 15.04
CA TYR A 157 -9.40 9.97 13.90
C TYR A 157 -10.07 10.65 12.70
N LEU A 158 -9.38 11.63 12.12
CA LEU A 158 -9.84 12.42 10.99
C LEU A 158 -9.11 11.92 9.73
N GLU A 159 -9.85 11.49 8.73
CA GLU A 159 -9.25 11.04 7.45
C GLU A 159 -8.62 12.21 6.69
N ASN A 160 -9.23 13.40 6.82
CA ASN A 160 -8.69 14.64 6.27
C ASN A 160 -9.00 15.79 7.23
N CYS A 161 -8.01 16.64 7.51
CA CYS A 161 -8.19 17.77 8.40
C CYS A 161 -7.27 18.94 8.06
N GLU A 162 -7.64 20.11 8.57
CA GLU A 162 -6.79 21.31 8.58
C GLU A 162 -6.67 21.90 9.98
N PRO A 163 -5.47 22.37 10.37
CA PRO A 163 -5.29 23.11 11.59
C PRO A 163 -5.82 24.54 11.41
N ALA A 164 -6.80 24.93 12.24
CA ALA A 164 -7.34 26.29 12.30
C ALA A 164 -6.98 26.95 13.62
N ARG A 165 -6.66 28.25 13.62
CA ARG A 165 -6.36 28.98 14.84
C ARG A 165 -7.63 29.13 15.68
N ARG A 166 -7.54 28.88 16.98
CA ARG A 166 -8.65 29.12 17.90
C ARG A 166 -8.97 30.61 18.02
N THR A 167 -10.23 30.91 17.98
CA THR A 167 -10.75 32.29 18.21
C THR A 167 -11.05 32.59 19.68
N SER A 168 -11.20 31.52 20.48
CA SER A 168 -11.47 31.61 21.92
C SER A 168 -10.39 30.88 22.73
N PRO A 169 -10.13 31.32 23.99
CA PRO A 169 -9.16 30.64 24.86
C PRO A 169 -9.50 29.17 25.03
N ALA A 170 -8.49 28.31 24.93
CA ALA A 170 -8.65 26.88 25.20
C ALA A 170 -8.87 26.62 26.68
N GLY A 171 -9.74 25.66 27.01
CA GLY A 171 -9.86 25.17 28.38
C GLY A 171 -8.56 24.48 28.85
N ILE A 172 -8.41 24.30 30.17
CA ILE A 172 -7.24 23.72 30.84
C ILE A 172 -6.92 22.31 30.32
N GLN A 173 -7.94 21.59 29.86
CA GLN A 173 -7.81 20.23 29.31
C GLN A 173 -7.03 20.16 27.98
N TYR A 174 -6.97 21.25 27.23
CA TYR A 174 -6.27 21.26 25.93
C TYR A 174 -4.76 21.48 26.11
N LYS A 175 -3.97 20.62 25.52
CA LYS A 175 -2.51 20.62 25.60
C LYS A 175 -1.87 20.72 24.21
N GLY A 176 -0.57 20.93 24.19
CA GLY A 176 0.19 20.99 22.96
C GLY A 176 -0.38 21.95 21.93
N MET A 177 -0.49 21.51 20.71
CA MET A 177 -1.03 22.27 19.59
C MET A 177 -2.49 22.73 19.84
N LEU A 178 -3.31 21.90 20.51
CA LEU A 178 -4.73 22.22 20.75
C LEU A 178 -4.96 23.41 21.68
N LYS A 179 -3.92 23.95 22.33
CA LYS A 179 -4.04 25.22 23.06
C LYS A 179 -4.36 26.40 22.12
N ASN A 180 -3.73 26.41 20.95
CA ASN A 180 -3.81 27.54 20.02
C ASN A 180 -4.55 27.22 18.74
N PHE A 181 -4.68 25.93 18.41
CA PHE A 181 -5.30 25.44 17.18
C PHE A 181 -6.42 24.44 17.49
N MET A 182 -7.27 24.22 16.53
CA MET A 182 -8.25 23.14 16.45
C MET A 182 -8.04 22.40 15.14
N LEU A 183 -8.37 21.13 15.09
CA LEU A 183 -8.39 20.34 13.86
C LEU A 183 -9.83 20.35 13.33
N ASN A 184 -10.03 21.01 12.20
CA ASN A 184 -11.29 20.97 11.48
C ASN A 184 -11.30 19.77 10.56
N GLU A 185 -12.33 18.94 10.67
CA GLU A 185 -12.55 17.83 9.76
C GLU A 185 -12.95 18.35 8.38
N LEU A 186 -12.31 17.85 7.35
CA LEU A 186 -12.62 18.12 5.96
C LEU A 186 -13.16 16.85 5.29
N ILE A 187 -13.92 17.05 4.22
CA ILE A 187 -14.35 15.94 3.37
C ILE A 187 -13.08 15.32 2.75
N PRO A 188 -12.91 13.98 2.82
CA PRO A 188 -11.77 13.33 2.19
C PRO A 188 -11.69 13.62 0.69
N GLU A 189 -10.49 13.94 0.22
CA GLU A 189 -10.19 14.11 -1.19
C GLU A 189 -10.19 12.75 -1.91
N LYS A 190 -10.49 12.77 -3.22
CA LYS A 190 -10.49 11.56 -4.04
C LYS A 190 -9.11 10.93 -4.17
N GLU A 191 -8.11 11.78 -4.30
CA GLU A 191 -6.70 11.38 -4.30
C GLU A 191 -6.22 11.26 -2.86
N ASP A 192 -6.01 10.03 -2.41
CA ASP A 192 -5.65 9.72 -1.02
C ASP A 192 -4.39 10.47 -0.55
N ASN A 193 -3.46 10.74 -1.45
CA ASN A 193 -2.23 11.47 -1.13
C ASN A 193 -2.44 12.95 -0.76
N TRP A 194 -3.59 13.52 -1.08
CA TRP A 194 -3.94 14.91 -0.75
C TRP A 194 -4.63 15.01 0.61
N ASN A 195 -5.07 13.89 1.16
CA ASN A 195 -5.62 13.85 2.49
C ASN A 195 -4.54 14.09 3.54
N ARG A 196 -4.88 14.86 4.55
CA ARG A 196 -4.06 15.11 5.72
C ARG A 196 -4.70 14.49 6.95
N PRO A 197 -4.43 13.22 7.26
CA PRO A 197 -4.96 12.58 8.44
C PRO A 197 -4.58 13.30 9.73
N GLY A 198 -5.52 13.34 10.67
CA GLY A 198 -5.31 13.92 11.98
C GLY A 198 -5.86 13.03 13.09
N LEU A 199 -5.33 13.23 14.29
CA LEU A 199 -5.69 12.47 15.47
C LEU A 199 -5.90 13.41 16.65
N ILE A 200 -7.06 13.28 17.31
CA ILE A 200 -7.33 13.89 18.60
C ILE A 200 -7.34 12.78 19.64
N TYR A 201 -6.49 12.90 20.65
CA TYR A 201 -6.30 11.87 21.66
C TYR A 201 -6.16 12.50 23.05
N GLN A 202 -6.40 11.71 24.07
CA GLN A 202 -6.23 12.09 25.45
C GLN A 202 -5.15 11.23 26.10
N ILE A 203 -4.24 11.85 26.83
CA ILE A 203 -3.27 11.18 27.67
C ILE A 203 -3.85 11.13 29.09
N ASN A 204 -3.84 9.93 29.66
CA ASN A 204 -4.40 9.66 30.99
C ASN A 204 -3.37 8.89 31.84
N ASN A 205 -3.54 8.97 33.15
CA ASN A 205 -2.80 8.18 34.14
C ASN A 205 -1.30 8.45 34.18
N THR A 206 -0.86 9.66 33.82
CA THR A 206 0.57 10.05 33.95
C THR A 206 0.96 10.40 35.37
N GLY A 207 -0.02 10.75 36.23
CA GLY A 207 0.23 11.32 37.55
C GLY A 207 0.85 12.72 37.51
N THR A 208 0.91 13.36 36.37
CA THR A 208 1.54 14.66 36.14
C THR A 208 0.59 15.66 35.46
N ARG A 209 1.08 16.87 35.21
CA ARG A 209 0.33 17.88 34.44
C ARG A 209 0.23 17.54 32.94
N ALA A 210 0.80 16.42 32.51
CA ALA A 210 0.74 15.95 31.12
C ALA A 210 -0.63 15.38 30.73
N ASP A 211 -1.47 14.99 31.71
CA ASP A 211 -2.83 14.54 31.42
C ASP A 211 -3.63 15.64 30.70
N GLY A 212 -4.33 15.27 29.64
CA GLY A 212 -5.12 16.19 28.83
C GLY A 212 -5.28 15.79 27.39
N MET A 213 -5.97 16.64 26.62
CA MET A 213 -6.29 16.43 25.21
C MET A 213 -5.22 17.03 24.31
N TYR A 214 -4.76 16.23 23.36
CA TYR A 214 -3.74 16.58 22.37
C TYR A 214 -4.29 16.37 20.96
N GLY A 215 -3.70 17.07 20.00
CA GLY A 215 -3.96 16.88 18.58
C GLY A 215 -2.66 16.82 17.80
N ILE A 216 -2.63 15.97 16.80
CA ILE A 216 -1.54 15.86 15.83
C ILE A 216 -2.13 15.60 14.45
N PHE A 217 -1.39 15.94 13.39
CA PHE A 217 -1.77 15.65 12.01
C PHE A 217 -0.55 15.31 11.17
N LEU A 218 -0.78 14.64 10.05
CA LEU A 218 0.28 14.27 9.11
C LEU A 218 0.98 15.50 8.55
N GLY A 219 2.31 15.51 8.60
CA GLY A 219 3.13 16.62 8.10
C GLY A 219 3.23 17.81 9.05
N GLN A 220 2.90 17.63 10.33
CA GLN A 220 3.11 18.64 11.35
C GLN A 220 4.60 18.95 11.51
N SER A 221 5.01 20.20 11.33
CA SER A 221 6.42 20.62 11.35
C SER A 221 7.06 20.51 12.74
N VAL A 222 6.27 20.66 13.81
CA VAL A 222 6.74 20.57 15.20
C VAL A 222 6.15 19.33 15.85
N SER A 223 7.00 18.39 16.20
CA SER A 223 6.60 17.15 16.89
C SER A 223 5.99 17.48 18.26
N GLN A 224 4.98 16.71 18.66
CA GLN A 224 4.35 16.84 19.98
C GLN A 224 5.19 16.08 21.00
N THR A 225 5.99 16.81 21.82
CA THR A 225 6.74 16.23 22.92
C THR A 225 6.01 16.42 24.25
N VAL A 226 5.98 15.38 25.07
CA VAL A 226 5.34 15.32 26.38
C VAL A 226 6.32 14.75 27.38
N SER A 227 6.62 15.50 28.43
CA SER A 227 7.51 15.05 29.54
C SER A 227 6.67 14.38 30.63
N ILE A 228 6.96 13.12 30.93
CA ILE A 228 6.26 12.31 31.94
C ILE A 228 7.31 11.58 32.78
N ASN A 229 7.36 11.87 34.10
CA ASN A 229 8.30 11.23 35.06
C ASN A 229 9.74 11.27 34.58
N ASP A 230 10.24 12.46 34.26
CA ASP A 230 11.61 12.72 33.76
C ASP A 230 11.97 12.00 32.44
N LYS A 231 10.98 11.53 31.73
CA LYS A 231 11.13 10.97 30.37
C LYS A 231 10.39 11.83 29.36
N ASP A 232 11.04 12.06 28.23
CA ASP A 232 10.47 12.80 27.11
C ASP A 232 9.96 11.83 26.05
N PHE A 233 8.66 11.94 25.77
CA PHE A 233 7.98 11.17 24.76
C PHE A 233 7.59 12.07 23.60
N THR A 234 8.06 11.75 22.40
CA THR A 234 7.65 12.42 21.18
C THR A 234 6.58 11.59 20.49
N ILE A 235 5.41 12.19 20.26
CA ILE A 235 4.23 11.54 19.68
C ILE A 235 4.05 12.07 18.26
N ILE A 236 4.03 11.16 17.28
CA ILE A 236 3.98 11.50 15.85
C ILE A 236 2.94 10.63 15.14
N LEU A 237 2.06 11.25 14.37
CA LEU A 237 1.24 10.57 13.37
C LEU A 237 1.99 10.59 12.05
N ARG A 238 2.32 9.41 11.51
CA ARG A 238 3.09 9.29 10.27
C ARG A 238 2.58 8.14 9.42
N ARG A 239 3.01 8.07 8.17
CA ARG A 239 2.78 6.89 7.34
C ARG A 239 3.50 5.69 7.94
N LYS A 240 2.85 4.52 7.86
CA LYS A 240 3.39 3.27 8.42
C LYS A 240 4.74 2.95 7.81
N ARG A 241 5.75 2.71 8.65
CA ARG A 241 7.11 2.39 8.25
C ARG A 241 7.40 0.90 8.32
N THR A 242 7.92 0.36 7.24
CA THR A 242 8.49 -1.00 7.20
C THR A 242 10.00 -0.90 7.11
N TYR A 243 10.70 -1.36 8.15
CA TYR A 243 12.16 -1.32 8.19
C TYR A 243 12.76 -2.48 7.39
N LEU A 244 13.81 -2.14 6.64
CA LEU A 244 14.54 -3.07 5.79
C LEU A 244 15.79 -3.58 6.51
N PRO A 245 16.26 -4.84 6.26
CA PRO A 245 17.49 -5.37 6.81
C PRO A 245 18.75 -4.89 6.04
N PHE A 246 18.66 -3.78 5.35
CA PHE A 246 19.71 -3.08 4.61
C PHE A 246 19.35 -1.61 4.48
N SER A 247 20.29 -0.79 4.06
CA SER A 247 20.08 0.63 3.84
C SER A 247 20.43 1.03 2.42
N ILE A 248 19.81 2.10 1.96
CA ILE A 248 20.10 2.73 0.67
C ILE A 248 20.54 4.17 0.95
N GLU A 249 21.71 4.55 0.45
CA GLU A 249 22.23 5.90 0.46
C GLU A 249 22.15 6.48 -0.95
N LEU A 250 21.62 7.68 -1.12
CA LEU A 250 21.60 8.37 -2.40
C LEU A 250 22.92 9.13 -2.57
N LEU A 251 23.66 8.80 -3.63
CA LEU A 251 24.91 9.46 -3.96
C LEU A 251 24.71 10.65 -4.89
N ASP A 252 23.89 10.46 -5.94
CA ASP A 252 23.71 11.42 -6.99
C ASP A 252 22.36 11.15 -7.69
N PHE A 253 21.60 12.22 -7.93
CA PHE A 253 20.35 12.17 -8.69
C PHE A 253 20.54 12.92 -9.99
N LYS A 254 20.13 12.34 -11.11
CA LYS A 254 20.25 12.94 -12.44
C LYS A 254 18.92 13.07 -13.12
N LYS A 255 18.59 14.27 -13.56
CA LYS A 255 17.44 14.58 -14.39
C LYS A 255 17.91 15.03 -15.76
N ILE A 256 17.40 14.40 -16.82
CA ILE A 256 17.62 14.79 -18.21
C ILE A 256 16.31 15.35 -18.74
N LEU A 257 16.33 16.56 -19.27
CA LEU A 257 15.15 17.21 -19.84
C LEU A 257 15.04 16.94 -21.35
N HIS A 258 13.83 17.06 -21.90
CA HIS A 258 13.66 17.12 -23.35
C HIS A 258 14.23 18.44 -23.87
N PRO A 259 14.93 18.44 -25.02
CA PRO A 259 15.52 19.65 -25.58
C PRO A 259 14.51 20.80 -25.73
N GLY A 260 14.83 21.95 -25.13
CA GLY A 260 14.00 23.14 -25.20
C GLY A 260 12.74 23.14 -24.33
N THR A 261 12.64 22.26 -23.35
CA THR A 261 11.50 22.18 -22.41
C THR A 261 11.96 21.90 -20.98
N ASP A 262 11.10 22.17 -20.00
CA ASP A 262 11.30 21.77 -18.59
C ASP A 262 10.70 20.39 -18.28
N ILE A 263 10.31 19.64 -19.31
CA ILE A 263 9.70 18.32 -19.15
C ILE A 263 10.81 17.28 -18.98
N PRO A 264 10.83 16.50 -17.90
CA PRO A 264 11.80 15.43 -17.70
C PRO A 264 11.68 14.35 -18.77
N LYS A 265 12.79 14.05 -19.45
CA LYS A 265 12.92 12.94 -20.40
C LYS A 265 13.24 11.65 -19.67
N SER A 266 14.16 11.72 -18.71
CA SER A 266 14.55 10.61 -17.86
C SER A 266 15.15 11.12 -16.56
N PHE A 267 15.07 10.30 -15.52
CA PHE A 267 15.74 10.52 -14.26
C PHE A 267 16.29 9.20 -13.71
N SER A 268 17.38 9.31 -12.97
CA SER A 268 18.09 8.16 -12.41
C SER A 268 18.71 8.53 -11.07
N SER A 269 18.87 7.52 -10.21
CA SER A 269 19.50 7.63 -8.89
C SER A 269 20.69 6.71 -8.80
N GLU A 270 21.87 7.25 -8.55
CA GLU A 270 23.05 6.51 -8.22
C GLU A 270 23.08 6.30 -6.71
N ILE A 271 23.06 5.05 -6.26
CA ILE A 271 22.91 4.70 -4.86
C ILE A 271 23.99 3.76 -4.37
N ASN A 272 24.27 3.79 -3.07
CA ASN A 272 24.96 2.73 -2.35
C ASN A 272 23.91 1.83 -1.66
N LEU A 273 23.92 0.55 -1.97
CA LEU A 273 23.22 -0.47 -1.22
C LEU A 273 24.16 -0.98 -0.12
N ILE A 274 23.80 -0.78 1.15
CA ILE A 274 24.62 -1.06 2.32
C ILE A 274 23.99 -2.21 3.12
N GLU A 275 24.71 -3.31 3.24
CA GLU A 275 24.24 -4.49 3.96
C GLU A 275 25.39 -5.17 4.69
N ASN A 276 25.25 -5.40 6.01
CA ASN A 276 26.25 -6.08 6.84
C ASN A 276 27.70 -5.54 6.67
N GLY A 277 27.83 -4.23 6.49
CA GLY A 277 29.10 -3.56 6.25
C GLY A 277 29.63 -3.62 4.80
N ALA A 278 28.97 -4.38 3.92
CA ALA A 278 29.30 -4.37 2.49
C ALA A 278 28.55 -3.24 1.77
N VAL A 279 29.23 -2.53 0.91
CA VAL A 279 28.68 -1.43 0.10
C VAL A 279 28.72 -1.82 -1.38
N ARG A 280 27.59 -1.72 -2.06
CA ARG A 280 27.47 -1.96 -3.49
C ARG A 280 26.84 -0.77 -4.19
N LYS A 281 27.57 -0.18 -5.11
CA LYS A 281 27.06 0.91 -5.96
C LYS A 281 26.11 0.37 -7.02
N VAL A 282 24.96 1.00 -7.18
CA VAL A 282 23.88 0.60 -8.11
C VAL A 282 23.28 1.85 -8.73
N LEU A 283 22.94 1.78 -10.02
CA LEU A 283 22.15 2.79 -10.71
C LEU A 283 20.71 2.30 -10.82
N ILE A 284 19.77 3.11 -10.35
CA ILE A 284 18.33 2.89 -10.53
C ILE A 284 17.84 3.93 -11.54
N GLN A 285 17.22 3.47 -12.62
CA GLN A 285 16.69 4.38 -13.63
C GLN A 285 15.32 3.92 -14.13
N MET A 286 14.69 4.73 -14.95
CA MET A 286 13.39 4.40 -15.54
C MET A 286 13.49 3.05 -16.26
N ASN A 287 12.57 2.12 -15.93
CA ASN A 287 12.50 0.73 -16.44
C ASN A 287 13.64 -0.23 -16.03
N GLU A 288 14.63 0.25 -15.26
CA GLU A 288 15.69 -0.59 -14.70
C GLU A 288 15.70 -0.51 -13.16
N PRO A 289 14.76 -1.20 -12.49
CA PRO A 289 14.63 -1.16 -11.05
C PRO A 289 15.70 -2.02 -10.36
N LEU A 290 16.10 -1.60 -9.16
CA LEU A 290 16.87 -2.45 -8.25
C LEU A 290 15.96 -3.53 -7.66
N ARG A 291 16.44 -4.79 -7.69
CA ARG A 291 15.80 -5.91 -6.99
C ARG A 291 16.76 -6.48 -5.94
N HIS A 292 16.29 -6.45 -4.68
CA HIS A 292 17.10 -6.95 -3.56
C HIS A 292 16.19 -7.52 -2.45
N LYS A 293 16.50 -8.72 -1.95
CA LYS A 293 15.76 -9.41 -0.85
C LYS A 293 14.23 -9.42 -1.00
N GLY A 294 13.75 -9.64 -2.22
CA GLY A 294 12.29 -9.69 -2.51
C GLY A 294 11.64 -8.32 -2.70
N TYR A 295 12.36 -7.23 -2.43
CA TYR A 295 11.93 -5.87 -2.74
C TYR A 295 12.35 -5.47 -4.13
N THR A 296 11.53 -4.64 -4.77
CA THR A 296 11.85 -4.00 -6.05
C THR A 296 11.70 -2.49 -5.88
N PHE A 297 12.74 -1.74 -6.20
CA PHE A 297 12.83 -0.29 -6.09
C PHE A 297 12.77 0.30 -7.49
N PHE A 298 11.69 1.00 -7.79
CA PHE A 298 11.48 1.69 -9.06
C PHE A 298 11.75 3.17 -8.88
N GLN A 299 12.41 3.78 -9.85
CA GLN A 299 12.50 5.24 -9.92
C GLN A 299 11.10 5.80 -10.21
N SER A 300 10.47 6.45 -9.23
CA SER A 300 9.08 6.94 -9.33
C SER A 300 9.02 8.43 -9.62
N SER A 301 9.56 9.23 -8.74
CA SER A 301 9.55 10.69 -8.84
C SER A 301 10.75 11.30 -8.14
N PHE A 302 10.79 12.63 -8.06
CA PHE A 302 11.82 13.38 -7.35
C PHE A 302 11.21 14.64 -6.75
N ILE A 303 11.90 15.24 -5.80
CA ILE A 303 11.57 16.51 -5.18
C ILE A 303 12.78 17.42 -5.34
N GLU A 304 12.59 18.59 -5.94
CA GLU A 304 13.63 19.61 -6.06
C GLU A 304 13.67 20.45 -4.79
N GLY A 305 14.74 20.35 -4.06
CA GLY A 305 15.03 21.21 -2.91
C GLY A 305 15.90 22.41 -3.31
N PRO A 306 16.02 23.42 -2.44
CA PRO A 306 16.84 24.62 -2.73
C PRO A 306 18.34 24.30 -2.78
N ASN A 307 18.82 23.26 -2.11
CA ASN A 307 20.23 22.92 -1.98
C ASN A 307 20.57 21.46 -2.31
N SER A 308 19.58 20.58 -2.43
CA SER A 308 19.76 19.15 -2.67
C SER A 308 18.56 18.58 -3.41
N GLU A 309 18.78 17.56 -4.20
CA GLU A 309 17.74 16.80 -4.86
C GLU A 309 17.34 15.60 -4.00
N THR A 310 16.07 15.24 -4.07
CA THR A 310 15.53 14.12 -3.31
C THR A 310 14.90 13.12 -4.26
N THR A 311 15.35 11.88 -4.23
CA THR A 311 14.71 10.80 -4.99
C THR A 311 13.54 10.21 -4.23
N VAL A 312 12.49 9.85 -4.97
CA VAL A 312 11.36 9.07 -4.47
C VAL A 312 11.34 7.73 -5.21
N LEU A 313 11.67 6.67 -4.51
CA LEU A 313 11.63 5.31 -5.03
C LEU A 313 10.30 4.66 -4.64
N ALA A 314 9.54 4.18 -5.63
CA ALA A 314 8.42 3.29 -5.36
C ALA A 314 8.95 1.89 -5.04
N VAL A 315 8.59 1.38 -3.88
CA VAL A 315 9.09 0.11 -3.36
C VAL A 315 7.96 -0.89 -3.28
N VAL A 316 8.15 -2.04 -3.93
CA VAL A 316 7.15 -3.11 -3.98
C VAL A 316 7.79 -4.41 -3.49
N LYS A 317 7.13 -5.06 -2.52
CA LYS A 317 7.43 -6.44 -2.13
C LYS A 317 6.26 -7.32 -2.56
N ASN A 318 6.44 -8.15 -3.59
CA ASN A 318 5.36 -8.97 -4.14
C ASN A 318 5.81 -10.43 -4.34
N TYR A 319 5.28 -11.31 -3.51
CA TYR A 319 5.55 -12.75 -3.58
C TYR A 319 4.86 -13.43 -4.77
N GLY A 320 3.75 -12.85 -5.25
CA GLY A 320 3.00 -13.35 -6.41
C GLY A 320 3.54 -12.89 -7.76
N ARG A 321 4.61 -12.11 -7.81
CA ARG A 321 5.11 -11.41 -9.00
C ARG A 321 5.30 -12.28 -10.25
N LEU A 322 5.78 -13.51 -10.09
CA LEU A 322 6.08 -14.40 -11.22
C LEU A 322 4.87 -15.18 -11.72
N PHE A 323 3.83 -15.33 -10.91
CA PHE A 323 2.66 -16.14 -11.25
C PHE A 323 1.94 -15.68 -12.52
N PRO A 324 1.69 -14.40 -12.79
CA PRO A 324 1.06 -13.96 -14.02
C PRO A 324 1.85 -14.37 -15.28
N TYR A 325 3.17 -14.28 -15.25
CA TYR A 325 4.01 -14.67 -16.38
C TYR A 325 3.97 -16.18 -16.61
N ILE A 326 4.19 -16.97 -15.55
CA ILE A 326 4.18 -18.45 -15.63
C ILE A 326 2.79 -18.93 -16.06
N SER A 327 1.73 -18.40 -15.47
CA SER A 327 0.35 -18.77 -15.78
C SER A 327 -0.01 -18.44 -17.21
N SER A 328 0.38 -17.26 -17.71
CA SER A 328 0.11 -16.85 -19.09
C SER A 328 0.80 -17.75 -20.09
N ILE A 329 2.08 -18.13 -19.84
CA ILE A 329 2.80 -19.07 -20.69
C ILE A 329 2.08 -20.43 -20.71
N ILE A 330 1.70 -20.96 -19.54
CA ILE A 330 0.98 -22.24 -19.43
C ILE A 330 -0.36 -22.16 -20.17
N MET A 331 -1.12 -21.07 -20.00
CA MET A 331 -2.40 -20.88 -20.70
C MET A 331 -2.22 -20.79 -22.21
N CYS A 332 -1.20 -20.08 -22.70
CA CYS A 332 -0.87 -20.02 -24.12
C CYS A 332 -0.53 -21.41 -24.69
N ILE A 333 0.29 -22.19 -24.00
CA ILE A 333 0.62 -23.57 -24.39
C ILE A 333 -0.66 -24.43 -24.44
N GLY A 334 -1.51 -24.34 -23.41
CA GLY A 334 -2.78 -25.05 -23.35
C GLY A 334 -3.71 -24.70 -24.49
N LEU A 335 -3.80 -23.39 -24.83
CA LEU A 335 -4.62 -22.90 -25.93
C LEU A 335 -4.10 -23.39 -27.29
N LEU A 336 -2.80 -23.29 -27.55
CA LEU A 336 -2.16 -23.77 -28.78
C LEU A 336 -2.37 -25.27 -28.95
N PHE A 337 -2.19 -26.04 -27.87
CA PHE A 337 -2.40 -27.48 -27.88
C PHE A 337 -3.87 -27.83 -28.14
N HIS A 338 -4.81 -27.12 -27.51
CA HIS A 338 -6.23 -27.29 -27.78
C HIS A 338 -6.61 -26.97 -29.23
N LEU A 339 -6.06 -25.88 -29.77
CA LEU A 339 -6.30 -25.47 -31.15
C LEU A 339 -5.76 -26.51 -32.13
N SER A 340 -4.53 -27.03 -31.93
CA SER A 340 -3.93 -28.06 -32.79
C SER A 340 -4.76 -29.34 -32.81
N GLN A 341 -5.39 -29.72 -31.71
CA GLN A 341 -6.29 -30.87 -31.64
C GLN A 341 -7.63 -30.63 -32.34
N LYS A 342 -8.14 -29.39 -32.38
CA LYS A 342 -9.44 -29.05 -32.98
C LYS A 342 -9.36 -28.70 -34.45
N LEU A 343 -8.23 -28.19 -34.92
CA LEU A 343 -8.05 -27.70 -36.29
C LEU A 343 -8.35 -28.78 -37.35
N PRO A 344 -7.89 -30.03 -37.24
CA PRO A 344 -8.17 -31.09 -38.21
C PRO A 344 -9.68 -31.38 -38.32
N ASP A 345 -10.40 -31.38 -37.21
CA ASP A 345 -11.87 -31.62 -37.20
C ASP A 345 -12.62 -30.48 -37.88
N LEU A 346 -12.17 -29.24 -37.74
CA LEU A 346 -12.76 -28.07 -38.37
C LEU A 346 -12.57 -28.11 -39.90
N PHE A 347 -11.35 -28.45 -40.37
CA PHE A 347 -11.08 -28.58 -41.81
C PHE A 347 -11.86 -29.74 -42.45
N ARG A 348 -12.02 -30.85 -41.74
CA ARG A 348 -12.82 -31.97 -42.25
C ARG A 348 -14.28 -31.59 -42.40
N LYS A 349 -14.92 -30.95 -41.40
CA LYS A 349 -16.29 -30.47 -41.47
C LYS A 349 -16.52 -29.42 -42.55
N SER A 350 -15.53 -28.56 -42.80
CA SER A 350 -15.58 -27.55 -43.85
C SER A 350 -15.59 -28.21 -45.25
N LYS A 351 -14.74 -29.22 -45.44
CA LYS A 351 -14.73 -29.99 -46.74
C LYS A 351 -16.04 -30.74 -46.97
N GLU A 352 -16.63 -31.36 -45.94
CA GLU A 352 -17.90 -32.06 -46.04
C GLU A 352 -19.08 -31.10 -46.42
N LYS A 353 -19.06 -29.84 -45.96
CA LYS A 353 -20.06 -28.83 -46.30
C LYS A 353 -19.91 -28.25 -47.73
N ILE A 354 -18.73 -28.33 -48.33
CA ILE A 354 -18.46 -27.81 -49.67
C ILE A 354 -18.76 -28.92 -50.72
N ALA A 355 -18.82 -30.16 -50.27
CA ALA A 355 -19.09 -31.34 -51.16
C ALA A 355 -20.60 -31.68 -51.27
N VAL A 356 -21.47 -30.98 -50.58
CA VAL A 356 -22.93 -31.01 -50.68
C VAL A 356 -23.42 -29.73 -51.38
#